data_f3c3fa46d8a02377d29ec14d009722be
#
_entry.id   f3c3fa46d8a02377d29ec14d009722be
#
_cell.length_a   1.000
_cell.length_b   1.000
_cell.length_c   1.000
_cell.angle_alpha   90.00
_cell.angle_beta   90.00
_cell.angle_gamma   90.00
#
_symmetry.space_group_name_H-M   'P 1'
#
loop_
_entity.id
_entity.type
_entity.pdbx_description
1 polymer ?
#
loop_
_entity_poly.entity_id
_entity_poly.type
_entity_poly.pdbx_seq_one_letter_code
_entity_poly.pdbx_strand_id
1 'polypeptide(L)'
;MPNRIIGWDIGGAHLKAARVTAAGVVEAVIQVPCALWRGLDELSQALEIATQHVGESERHAVTMTGEMVDLFPDRKTGVVEIARFFVAQFHNKKVNFYCGDRHFVDVDAASSHALAIASANWRASVEFVSSKIPQCVFVDVGSTTTDIIANENSRPRFRGQDDYTRLVCGELVYSGVVRTPVMALGESVKFCGGQAPVVAEH
;
A
#
# COMPACT_ATOMS: atom_id res chain seq x y z
N MET A 1 0.34 15.29 25.67
CA MET A 1 0.63 15.70 24.28
C MET A 1 -0.67 15.65 23.48
N PRO A 2 -0.91 16.51 22.48
CA PRO A 2 -2.11 16.42 21.68
C PRO A 2 -2.18 15.03 21.05
N ASN A 3 -3.41 14.52 20.89
CA ASN A 3 -3.71 13.16 20.42
C ASN A 3 -3.34 13.05 18.92
N ARG A 4 -2.07 12.75 18.63
CA ARG A 4 -1.51 12.58 17.29
C ARG A 4 -1.50 11.12 16.90
N ILE A 5 -1.58 10.86 15.60
CA ILE A 5 -1.45 9.52 15.01
C ILE A 5 -0.43 9.64 13.89
N ILE A 6 0.44 8.63 13.75
CA ILE A 6 1.26 8.49 12.56
C ILE A 6 0.66 7.35 11.71
N GLY A 7 0.29 7.68 10.47
CA GLY A 7 -0.07 6.71 9.45
C GLY A 7 1.18 6.28 8.68
N TRP A 8 1.29 4.99 8.40
CA TRP A 8 2.39 4.37 7.68
C TRP A 8 1.87 3.57 6.49
N ASP A 9 2.59 3.64 5.36
CA ASP A 9 2.39 2.78 4.21
C ASP A 9 3.73 2.10 3.90
N ILE A 10 3.82 0.80 4.21
CA ILE A 10 5.04 0.00 4.06
C ILE A 10 5.01 -0.68 2.70
N GLY A 11 5.63 -0.05 1.70
CA GLY A 11 5.77 -0.60 0.35
C GLY A 11 7.05 -1.41 0.18
N GLY A 12 7.13 -2.14 -0.92
CA GLY A 12 8.33 -2.90 -1.27
C GLY A 12 9.54 -2.02 -1.66
N ALA A 13 9.29 -0.82 -2.17
CA ALA A 13 10.34 0.11 -2.64
C ALA A 13 10.43 1.41 -1.84
N HIS A 14 9.38 1.77 -1.10
CA HIS A 14 9.30 3.00 -0.34
C HIS A 14 8.50 2.80 0.95
N LEU A 15 8.96 3.46 2.01
CA LEU A 15 8.18 3.69 3.22
C LEU A 15 7.59 5.10 3.16
N LYS A 16 6.30 5.24 3.44
CA LYS A 16 5.65 6.54 3.56
C LYS A 16 5.12 6.73 4.98
N ALA A 17 5.19 7.93 5.49
CA ALA A 17 4.65 8.28 6.80
C ALA A 17 3.97 9.65 6.78
N ALA A 18 2.88 9.77 7.52
CA ALA A 18 2.18 11.03 7.73
C ALA A 18 1.77 11.16 9.19
N ARG A 19 2.15 12.27 9.84
CA ARG A 19 1.64 12.61 11.17
C ARG A 19 0.43 13.51 11.05
N VAL A 20 -0.66 13.10 11.72
CA VAL A 20 -1.92 13.84 11.74
C VAL A 20 -2.41 14.10 13.15
N THR A 21 -3.08 15.23 13.36
CA THR A 21 -3.78 15.53 14.61
C THR A 21 -5.09 14.74 14.70
N ALA A 22 -5.70 14.70 15.89
CA ALA A 22 -7.04 14.12 16.07
C ALA A 22 -8.14 14.81 15.21
N ALA A 23 -7.92 16.05 14.81
CA ALA A 23 -8.81 16.80 13.92
C ALA A 23 -8.55 16.48 12.42
N GLY A 24 -7.61 15.60 12.10
CA GLY A 24 -7.28 15.23 10.73
C GLY A 24 -6.37 16.23 10.00
N VAL A 25 -5.74 17.17 10.73
CA VAL A 25 -4.78 18.10 10.14
C VAL A 25 -3.45 17.38 9.97
N VAL A 26 -2.91 17.41 8.75
CA VAL A 26 -1.58 16.86 8.42
C VAL A 26 -0.51 17.83 8.91
N GLU A 27 0.42 17.36 9.76
CA GLU A 27 1.51 18.16 10.31
C GLU A 27 2.85 17.86 9.65
N ALA A 28 3.08 16.63 9.21
CA ALA A 28 4.31 16.21 8.54
C ALA A 28 4.03 15.04 7.62
N VAL A 29 4.74 14.97 6.50
CA VAL A 29 4.68 13.86 5.53
C VAL A 29 6.08 13.59 5.02
N ILE A 30 6.42 12.31 4.86
CA ILE A 30 7.69 11.88 4.26
C ILE A 30 7.50 10.61 3.43
N GLN A 31 8.29 10.48 2.38
CA GLN A 31 8.53 9.24 1.67
C GLN A 31 10.03 8.96 1.69
N VAL A 32 10.40 7.74 2.10
CA VAL A 32 11.80 7.28 2.21
C VAL A 32 11.99 6.06 1.31
N PRO A 33 13.05 5.98 0.52
CA PRO A 33 13.42 4.75 -0.17
C PRO A 33 13.56 3.58 0.83
N CYS A 34 13.00 2.43 0.49
CA CYS A 34 13.05 1.22 1.32
C CYS A 34 13.11 0.02 0.37
N ALA A 35 14.31 -0.51 0.12
CA ALA A 35 14.53 -1.66 -0.75
C ALA A 35 14.23 -2.96 0.01
N LEU A 36 12.97 -3.15 0.43
CA LEU A 36 12.56 -4.22 1.34
C LEU A 36 12.92 -5.64 0.85
N TRP A 37 13.04 -5.83 -0.48
CA TRP A 37 13.51 -7.09 -1.09
C TRP A 37 14.93 -7.48 -0.69
N ARG A 38 15.73 -6.57 -0.11
CA ARG A 38 17.08 -6.84 0.40
C ARG A 38 17.08 -7.32 1.84
N GLY A 39 15.99 -7.10 2.58
CA GLY A 39 15.87 -7.51 3.98
C GLY A 39 15.15 -6.47 4.84
N LEU A 40 14.76 -6.90 6.05
CA LEU A 40 14.07 -6.04 7.03
C LEU A 40 14.97 -4.91 7.59
N ASP A 41 16.28 -5.01 7.45
CA ASP A 41 17.20 -3.94 7.84
C ASP A 41 16.99 -2.66 7.03
N GLU A 42 16.59 -2.78 5.77
CA GLU A 42 16.22 -1.64 4.92
C GLU A 42 14.97 -0.94 5.48
N LEU A 43 14.01 -1.71 6.01
CA LEU A 43 12.84 -1.15 6.68
C LEU A 43 13.23 -0.45 7.99
N SER A 44 14.17 -1.02 8.76
CA SER A 44 14.68 -0.38 9.99
C SER A 44 15.28 0.99 9.71
N GLN A 45 16.15 1.08 8.72
CA GLN A 45 16.79 2.35 8.32
C GLN A 45 15.76 3.37 7.82
N ALA A 46 14.80 2.92 7.00
CA ALA A 46 13.74 3.81 6.51
C ALA A 46 12.84 4.32 7.65
N LEU A 47 12.53 3.46 8.65
CA LEU A 47 11.77 3.84 9.83
C LEU A 47 12.50 4.87 10.68
N GLU A 48 13.81 4.72 10.88
CA GLU A 48 14.63 5.69 11.61
C GLU A 48 14.57 7.06 10.94
N ILE A 49 14.83 7.14 9.64
CA ILE A 49 14.77 8.41 8.87
C ILE A 49 13.37 9.02 8.95
N ALA A 50 12.34 8.20 8.72
CA ALA A 50 10.97 8.68 8.74
C ALA A 50 10.55 9.20 10.12
N THR A 51 10.91 8.48 11.20
CA THR A 51 10.58 8.89 12.58
C THR A 51 11.28 10.18 12.97
N GLN A 52 12.54 10.38 12.56
CA GLN A 52 13.24 11.65 12.77
C GLN A 52 12.49 12.82 12.14
N HIS A 53 11.86 12.63 10.98
CA HIS A 53 11.11 13.67 10.28
C HIS A 53 9.71 13.90 10.83
N VAL A 54 8.92 12.82 11.00
CA VAL A 54 7.53 12.94 11.46
C VAL A 54 7.41 13.07 12.98
N GLY A 55 8.49 12.76 13.73
CA GLY A 55 8.51 12.77 15.20
C GLY A 55 7.82 11.57 15.81
N GLU A 56 7.53 11.63 17.12
CA GLU A 56 6.96 10.53 17.88
C GLU A 56 5.42 10.63 18.03
N SER A 57 4.80 9.48 18.22
CA SER A 57 3.39 9.35 18.57
C SER A 57 3.16 8.11 19.43
N GLU A 58 2.09 8.13 20.23
CA GLU A 58 1.63 6.95 20.99
C GLU A 58 0.79 6.00 20.13
N ARG A 59 0.38 6.42 18.93
CA ARG A 59 -0.55 5.68 18.09
C ARG A 59 -0.06 5.64 16.64
N HIS A 60 -0.02 4.43 16.10
CA HIS A 60 0.38 4.16 14.73
C HIS A 60 -0.72 3.37 14.00
N ALA A 61 -1.04 3.78 12.78
CA ALA A 61 -1.94 3.10 11.87
C ALA A 61 -1.13 2.68 10.63
N VAL A 62 -1.20 1.42 10.25
CA VAL A 62 -0.30 0.84 9.23
C VAL A 62 -1.11 0.21 8.10
N THR A 63 -0.77 0.55 6.86
CA THR A 63 -1.06 -0.23 5.65
C THR A 63 0.24 -0.81 5.10
N MET A 64 0.17 -1.87 4.30
CA MET A 64 1.35 -2.43 3.64
C MET A 64 1.03 -2.99 2.26
N THR A 65 2.07 -3.01 1.43
CA THR A 65 2.18 -3.73 0.16
C THR A 65 3.55 -4.41 0.04
N GLY A 66 4.38 -4.26 1.08
CA GLY A 66 5.72 -4.82 1.15
C GLY A 66 5.76 -6.34 1.31
N GLU A 67 4.64 -6.95 1.69
CA GLU A 67 4.52 -8.41 1.82
C GLU A 67 4.65 -9.16 0.49
N MET A 68 4.61 -8.45 -0.62
CA MET A 68 4.71 -9.03 -1.97
C MET A 68 6.14 -9.17 -2.49
N VAL A 69 7.15 -8.67 -1.75
CA VAL A 69 8.54 -8.80 -2.19
C VAL A 69 9.04 -10.25 -2.05
N ASP A 70 10.00 -10.64 -2.90
CA ASP A 70 10.56 -12.00 -2.95
C ASP A 70 11.35 -12.42 -1.68
N LEU A 71 11.45 -11.52 -0.70
CA LEU A 71 12.02 -11.83 0.62
C LEU A 71 11.19 -12.88 1.39
N PHE A 72 9.89 -12.92 1.15
CA PHE A 72 8.96 -13.77 1.88
C PHE A 72 8.46 -14.93 1.02
N PRO A 73 8.30 -16.14 1.58
CA PRO A 73 7.85 -17.31 0.82
C PRO A 73 6.40 -17.21 0.35
N ASP A 74 5.58 -16.42 1.05
CA ASP A 74 4.19 -16.14 0.72
C ASP A 74 3.70 -14.85 1.38
N ARG A 75 2.58 -14.30 0.90
CA ARG A 75 2.00 -13.03 1.39
C ARG A 75 1.63 -13.06 2.86
N LYS A 76 1.11 -14.19 3.35
CA LYS A 76 0.72 -14.31 4.77
C LYS A 76 1.93 -14.22 5.68
N THR A 77 2.97 -14.93 5.35
CA THR A 77 4.27 -14.87 6.06
C THR A 77 4.81 -13.45 6.02
N GLY A 78 4.83 -12.79 4.85
CA GLY A 78 5.27 -11.41 4.71
C GLY A 78 4.50 -10.44 5.60
N VAL A 79 3.17 -10.52 5.64
CA VAL A 79 2.36 -9.67 6.54
C VAL A 79 2.73 -9.88 8.00
N VAL A 80 2.86 -11.14 8.45
CA VAL A 80 3.16 -11.45 9.85
C VAL A 80 4.56 -10.99 10.24
N GLU A 81 5.55 -11.22 9.39
CA GLU A 81 6.94 -10.82 9.65
C GLU A 81 7.09 -9.30 9.67
N ILE A 82 6.53 -8.58 8.68
CA ILE A 82 6.54 -7.12 8.66
C ILE A 82 5.82 -6.56 9.90
N ALA A 83 4.65 -7.10 10.25
CA ALA A 83 3.88 -6.60 11.39
C ALA A 83 4.64 -6.78 12.71
N ARG A 84 5.24 -7.94 12.95
CA ARG A 84 6.06 -8.21 14.13
C ARG A 84 7.29 -7.34 14.19
N PHE A 85 8.00 -7.22 13.07
CA PHE A 85 9.17 -6.38 12.95
C PHE A 85 8.83 -4.92 13.25
N PHE A 86 7.75 -4.40 12.65
CA PHE A 86 7.31 -3.02 12.84
C PHE A 86 6.96 -2.73 14.30
N VAL A 87 6.18 -3.60 14.95
CA VAL A 87 5.81 -3.42 16.37
C VAL A 87 7.04 -3.44 17.28
N ALA A 88 8.05 -4.26 16.98
CA ALA A 88 9.29 -4.30 17.73
C ALA A 88 10.08 -2.97 17.67
N GLN A 89 9.89 -2.14 16.65
CA GLN A 89 10.52 -0.81 16.57
C GLN A 89 9.82 0.23 17.46
N PHE A 90 8.55 0.00 17.82
CA PHE A 90 7.73 0.95 18.57
C PHE A 90 7.29 0.39 19.93
N HIS A 91 8.28 0.12 20.80
CA HIS A 91 8.02 -0.42 22.13
C HIS A 91 6.99 0.41 22.92
N ASN A 92 6.01 -0.25 23.51
CA ASN A 92 4.95 0.35 24.33
C ASN A 92 4.04 1.36 23.58
N LYS A 93 4.08 1.41 22.25
CA LYS A 93 3.17 2.22 21.43
C LYS A 93 2.01 1.37 20.91
N LYS A 94 0.88 2.00 20.68
CA LYS A 94 -0.27 1.33 20.08
C LYS A 94 -0.13 1.31 18.56
N VAL A 95 0.14 0.12 18.00
CA VAL A 95 0.23 -0.12 16.57
C VAL A 95 -0.98 -0.93 16.12
N ASN A 96 -1.66 -0.47 15.06
CA ASN A 96 -2.79 -1.17 14.46
C ASN A 96 -2.62 -1.26 12.95
N PHE A 97 -2.95 -2.41 12.38
CA PHE A 97 -2.89 -2.72 10.96
C PHE A 97 -4.27 -2.64 10.35
N TYR A 98 -4.41 -1.88 9.28
CA TYR A 98 -5.65 -1.76 8.54
C TYR A 98 -5.96 -3.06 7.78
N CYS A 99 -7.20 -3.54 7.90
CA CYS A 99 -7.64 -4.79 7.26
C CYS A 99 -8.98 -4.63 6.49
N GLY A 100 -9.27 -3.42 6.03
CA GLY A 100 -10.47 -3.11 5.24
C GLY A 100 -11.68 -2.69 6.11
N ASP A 101 -12.70 -2.14 5.44
CA ASP A 101 -13.96 -1.70 6.07
C ASP A 101 -13.77 -0.78 7.29
N ARG A 102 -12.73 0.10 7.24
CA ARG A 102 -12.32 0.97 8.34
C ARG A 102 -11.96 0.21 9.63
N HIS A 103 -11.65 -1.08 9.47
CA HIS A 103 -11.26 -1.94 10.58
C HIS A 103 -9.76 -2.05 10.73
N PHE A 104 -9.31 -2.13 11.98
CA PHE A 104 -7.90 -2.25 12.34
C PHE A 104 -7.73 -3.37 13.37
N VAL A 105 -6.65 -4.10 13.24
CA VAL A 105 -6.27 -5.17 14.16
C VAL A 105 -4.87 -4.92 14.73
N ASP A 106 -4.57 -5.49 15.89
CA ASP A 106 -3.23 -5.51 16.46
C ASP A 106 -2.36 -6.61 15.83
N VAL A 107 -1.12 -6.70 16.30
CA VAL A 107 -0.16 -7.69 15.79
C VAL A 107 -0.55 -9.13 16.13
N ASP A 108 -1.25 -9.37 17.22
CA ASP A 108 -1.65 -10.72 17.65
C ASP A 108 -2.71 -11.28 16.68
N ALA A 109 -3.60 -10.43 16.20
CA ALA A 109 -4.61 -10.79 15.20
C ALA A 109 -4.10 -10.73 13.75
N ALA A 110 -2.89 -10.22 13.48
CA ALA A 110 -2.37 -10.06 12.11
C ALA A 110 -2.34 -11.37 11.31
N SER A 111 -2.00 -12.50 11.95
CA SER A 111 -1.95 -13.80 11.27
C SER A 111 -3.32 -14.29 10.79
N SER A 112 -4.37 -14.04 11.56
CA SER A 112 -5.74 -14.43 11.19
C SER A 112 -6.37 -13.49 10.15
N HIS A 113 -5.87 -12.26 10.03
CA HIS A 113 -6.34 -11.24 9.09
C HIS A 113 -5.34 -10.95 7.95
N ALA A 114 -4.33 -11.81 7.78
CA ALA A 114 -3.21 -11.51 6.88
C ALA A 114 -3.65 -11.18 5.44
N LEU A 115 -4.59 -11.93 4.87
CA LEU A 115 -5.10 -11.65 3.51
C LEU A 115 -5.90 -10.34 3.42
N ALA A 116 -6.51 -9.89 4.51
CA ALA A 116 -7.23 -8.63 4.56
C ALA A 116 -6.30 -7.42 4.78
N ILE A 117 -5.14 -7.65 5.41
CA ILE A 117 -4.09 -6.63 5.60
C ILE A 117 -3.25 -6.47 4.33
N ALA A 118 -2.97 -7.61 3.65
CA ALA A 118 -2.13 -7.64 2.46
C ALA A 118 -2.65 -6.71 1.36
N SER A 119 -1.78 -5.84 0.88
CA SER A 119 -2.08 -4.88 -0.20
C SER A 119 -3.36 -4.07 -0.01
N ALA A 120 -3.68 -3.68 1.23
CA ALA A 120 -4.93 -2.97 1.55
C ALA A 120 -4.82 -1.43 1.48
N ASN A 121 -3.68 -0.87 1.08
CA ASN A 121 -3.43 0.57 1.03
C ASN A 121 -4.41 1.31 0.10
N TRP A 122 -4.67 0.79 -1.11
CA TRP A 122 -5.64 1.35 -2.05
C TRP A 122 -7.05 1.42 -1.44
N ARG A 123 -7.44 0.39 -0.66
CA ARG A 123 -8.73 0.33 0.01
C ARG A 123 -8.85 1.41 1.09
N ALA A 124 -7.81 1.61 1.89
CA ALA A 124 -7.76 2.69 2.87
C ALA A 124 -7.92 4.06 2.19
N SER A 125 -7.24 4.27 1.05
CA SER A 125 -7.31 5.51 0.27
C SER A 125 -8.71 5.77 -0.26
N VAL A 126 -9.34 4.80 -0.93
CA VAL A 126 -10.69 4.98 -1.48
C VAL A 126 -11.75 5.13 -0.39
N GLU A 127 -11.63 4.43 0.73
CA GLU A 127 -12.55 4.60 1.86
C GLU A 127 -12.44 5.98 2.50
N PHE A 128 -11.21 6.53 2.57
CA PHE A 128 -11.01 7.92 3.01
C PHE A 128 -11.67 8.91 2.04
N VAL A 129 -11.42 8.78 0.73
CA VAL A 129 -12.02 9.65 -0.29
C VAL A 129 -13.55 9.55 -0.26
N SER A 130 -14.10 8.34 -0.14
CA SER A 130 -15.54 8.09 -0.05
C SER A 130 -16.20 8.82 1.14
N SER A 131 -15.46 9.01 2.22
CA SER A 131 -15.94 9.76 3.38
C SER A 131 -16.06 11.27 3.13
N LYS A 132 -15.43 11.79 2.08
CA LYS A 132 -15.37 13.21 1.72
C LYS A 132 -16.16 13.55 0.46
N ILE A 133 -16.15 12.64 -0.51
CA ILE A 133 -16.77 12.83 -1.83
C ILE A 133 -17.81 11.73 -2.04
N PRO A 134 -19.11 12.06 -1.97
CA PRO A 134 -20.18 11.05 -2.00
C PRO A 134 -20.25 10.25 -3.31
N GLN A 135 -19.82 10.85 -4.43
CA GLN A 135 -19.90 10.21 -5.75
C GLN A 135 -18.69 10.61 -6.61
N CYS A 136 -17.87 9.65 -6.97
CA CYS A 136 -16.70 9.85 -7.82
C CYS A 136 -16.20 8.51 -8.40
N VAL A 137 -15.29 8.59 -9.35
CA VAL A 137 -14.37 7.51 -9.69
C VAL A 137 -13.03 7.84 -9.03
N PHE A 138 -12.57 6.98 -8.14
CA PHE A 138 -11.25 7.07 -7.54
C PHE A 138 -10.25 6.42 -8.47
N VAL A 139 -9.18 7.13 -8.81
CA VAL A 139 -8.07 6.62 -9.63
C VAL A 139 -6.78 6.88 -8.87
N ASP A 140 -6.06 5.82 -8.53
CA ASP A 140 -4.74 5.88 -7.91
C ASP A 140 -3.71 5.29 -8.87
N VAL A 141 -2.83 6.14 -9.39
CA VAL A 141 -1.81 5.75 -10.37
C VAL A 141 -0.47 5.61 -9.65
N GLY A 142 -0.12 4.37 -9.33
CA GLY A 142 1.14 4.03 -8.69
C GLY A 142 2.30 3.92 -9.69
N SER A 143 3.44 3.45 -9.21
CA SER A 143 4.62 3.23 -10.06
C SER A 143 4.45 2.09 -11.05
N THR A 144 3.68 1.07 -10.72
CA THR A 144 3.51 -0.18 -11.49
C THR A 144 2.06 -0.45 -11.86
N THR A 145 1.11 -0.07 -11.00
CA THR A 145 -0.31 -0.38 -11.13
C THR A 145 -1.17 0.86 -11.02
N THR A 146 -2.39 0.77 -11.55
CA THR A 146 -3.44 1.77 -11.38
C THR A 146 -4.67 1.09 -10.80
N ASP A 147 -5.19 1.66 -9.72
CA ASP A 147 -6.45 1.29 -9.08
C ASP A 147 -7.56 2.21 -9.58
N ILE A 148 -8.70 1.63 -9.99
CA ILE A 148 -9.86 2.38 -10.52
C ILE A 148 -11.12 1.88 -9.82
N ILE A 149 -11.65 2.67 -8.90
CA ILE A 149 -12.76 2.27 -8.03
C ILE A 149 -13.90 3.28 -8.12
N ALA A 150 -15.10 2.80 -8.40
CA ALA A 150 -16.31 3.62 -8.32
C ALA A 150 -16.69 3.88 -6.85
N ASN A 151 -17.09 5.10 -6.55
CA ASN A 151 -17.65 5.48 -5.26
C ASN A 151 -19.06 6.04 -5.46
N GLU A 152 -20.02 5.45 -4.78
CA GLU A 152 -21.44 5.83 -4.84
C GLU A 152 -22.03 5.93 -3.44
N ASN A 153 -22.73 7.03 -3.17
CA ASN A 153 -23.38 7.29 -1.88
C ASN A 153 -22.42 7.16 -0.68
N SER A 154 -21.20 7.73 -0.82
CA SER A 154 -20.13 7.67 0.20
C SER A 154 -19.67 6.26 0.54
N ARG A 155 -19.80 5.32 -0.41
CA ARG A 155 -19.35 3.93 -0.26
C ARG A 155 -18.61 3.46 -1.51
N PRO A 156 -17.39 2.92 -1.38
CA PRO A 156 -16.72 2.29 -2.49
C PRO A 156 -17.52 1.09 -3.00
N ARG A 157 -17.54 0.92 -4.32
CA ARG A 157 -18.18 -0.21 -5.00
C ARG A 157 -17.12 -1.15 -5.52
N PHE A 158 -16.78 -2.14 -4.74
CA PHE A 158 -15.82 -3.16 -5.12
C PHE A 158 -16.51 -4.27 -5.93
N ARG A 159 -15.99 -4.53 -7.13
CA ARG A 159 -16.38 -5.66 -7.98
C ARG A 159 -15.46 -6.85 -7.76
N GLY A 160 -14.17 -6.60 -7.56
CA GLY A 160 -13.16 -7.60 -7.19
C GLY A 160 -12.83 -7.55 -5.70
N GLN A 161 -12.54 -8.73 -5.12
CA GLN A 161 -12.17 -8.85 -3.71
C GLN A 161 -10.66 -9.10 -3.49
N ASP A 162 -9.98 -9.55 -4.53
CA ASP A 162 -8.54 -9.84 -4.58
C ASP A 162 -7.94 -9.32 -5.89
N ASP A 163 -6.62 -9.38 -6.02
CA ASP A 163 -5.91 -8.86 -7.17
C ASP A 163 -6.38 -9.53 -8.48
N TYR A 164 -6.61 -10.84 -8.48
CA TYR A 164 -7.07 -11.57 -9.66
C TYR A 164 -8.46 -11.09 -10.11
N THR A 165 -9.43 -11.07 -9.22
CA THR A 165 -10.80 -10.65 -9.55
C THR A 165 -10.87 -9.16 -9.91
N ARG A 166 -10.00 -8.32 -9.31
CA ARG A 166 -9.86 -6.91 -9.64
C ARG A 166 -9.24 -6.69 -11.02
N LEU A 167 -8.25 -7.50 -11.40
CA LEU A 167 -7.69 -7.51 -12.77
C LEU A 167 -8.78 -7.89 -13.80
N VAL A 168 -9.54 -8.95 -13.52
CA VAL A 168 -10.61 -9.42 -14.41
C VAL A 168 -11.69 -8.35 -14.62
N CYS A 169 -12.06 -7.60 -13.61
CA CYS A 169 -13.09 -6.57 -13.71
C CYS A 169 -12.57 -5.17 -14.04
N GLY A 170 -11.26 -5.00 -14.20
CA GLY A 170 -10.62 -3.73 -14.58
C GLY A 170 -10.50 -2.70 -13.44
N GLU A 171 -10.64 -3.13 -12.19
CA GLU A 171 -10.40 -2.28 -11.02
C GLU A 171 -8.92 -2.18 -10.64
N LEU A 172 -8.10 -3.11 -11.13
CA LEU A 172 -6.65 -3.11 -11.06
C LEU A 172 -6.10 -3.26 -12.47
N VAL A 173 -5.18 -2.38 -12.86
CA VAL A 173 -4.53 -2.41 -14.16
C VAL A 173 -3.01 -2.34 -13.96
N TYR A 174 -2.25 -3.24 -14.61
CA TYR A 174 -0.79 -3.20 -14.60
C TYR A 174 -0.26 -2.17 -15.59
N SER A 175 -0.60 -0.92 -15.34
CA SER A 175 -0.09 0.26 -16.03
C SER A 175 0.15 1.35 -14.99
N GLY A 176 1.38 1.77 -14.83
CA GLY A 176 1.79 2.79 -13.88
C GLY A 176 2.72 3.82 -14.52
N VAL A 177 3.12 4.84 -13.76
CA VAL A 177 3.92 5.96 -14.26
C VAL A 177 5.39 5.60 -14.47
N VAL A 178 5.89 4.50 -13.89
CA VAL A 178 7.33 4.13 -13.92
C VAL A 178 7.57 2.79 -14.58
N ARG A 179 6.74 1.80 -14.31
CA ARG A 179 6.93 0.39 -14.69
C ARG A 179 5.69 -0.14 -15.38
N THR A 180 5.51 0.19 -16.64
CA THR A 180 4.49 -0.47 -17.46
C THR A 180 5.19 -1.42 -18.41
N PRO A 181 4.98 -2.75 -18.32
CA PRO A 181 5.54 -3.70 -19.27
C PRO A 181 5.00 -3.38 -20.67
N VAL A 182 5.87 -3.26 -21.66
CA VAL A 182 5.48 -2.91 -23.04
C VAL A 182 4.48 -3.92 -23.62
N MET A 183 4.65 -5.20 -23.27
CA MET A 183 3.73 -6.29 -23.64
C MET A 183 2.31 -6.15 -23.05
N ALA A 184 2.15 -5.36 -21.99
CA ALA A 184 0.83 -5.06 -21.42
C ALA A 184 0.08 -3.97 -22.20
N LEU A 185 0.78 -3.25 -23.10
CA LEU A 185 0.22 -2.15 -23.91
C LEU A 185 -0.27 -2.61 -25.28
N GLY A 186 0.17 -3.76 -25.77
CA GLY A 186 -0.25 -4.28 -27.06
C GLY A 186 0.50 -5.56 -27.45
N GLU A 187 -0.08 -6.32 -28.36
CA GLU A 187 0.48 -7.59 -28.84
C GLU A 187 1.60 -7.38 -29.88
N SER A 188 1.62 -6.24 -30.54
CA SER A 188 2.61 -5.92 -31.58
C SER A 188 2.89 -4.43 -31.66
N VAL A 189 4.09 -4.10 -32.14
CA VAL A 189 4.53 -2.72 -32.40
C VAL A 189 5.10 -2.59 -33.81
N LYS A 190 5.01 -1.38 -34.40
CA LYS A 190 5.71 -1.06 -35.65
C LYS A 190 7.20 -0.92 -35.36
N PHE A 191 8.02 -1.77 -35.98
CA PHE A 191 9.46 -1.75 -35.81
C PHE A 191 10.15 -2.05 -37.15
N CYS A 192 11.16 -1.26 -37.52
CA CYS A 192 11.94 -1.40 -38.76
C CYS A 192 11.10 -1.56 -40.05
N GLY A 193 9.97 -0.81 -40.16
CA GLY A 193 9.10 -0.85 -41.30
C GLY A 193 8.12 -2.04 -41.37
N GLY A 194 8.14 -2.93 -40.41
CA GLY A 194 7.22 -4.06 -40.23
C GLY A 194 6.46 -4.01 -38.92
N GLN A 195 5.60 -4.99 -38.72
CA GLN A 195 4.91 -5.21 -37.43
C GLN A 195 5.60 -6.38 -36.74
N ALA A 196 6.14 -6.12 -35.54
CA ALA A 196 6.80 -7.13 -34.73
C ALA A 196 5.97 -7.44 -33.48
N PRO A 197 5.84 -8.72 -33.06
CA PRO A 197 5.22 -9.07 -31.80
C PRO A 197 6.05 -8.52 -30.64
N VAL A 198 5.36 -8.10 -29.58
CA VAL A 198 6.02 -7.72 -28.33
C VAL A 198 6.21 -8.98 -27.50
N VAL A 199 7.45 -9.29 -27.15
CA VAL A 199 7.83 -10.45 -26.34
C VAL A 199 8.65 -10.00 -25.14
N ALA A 200 8.54 -10.72 -24.02
CA ALA A 200 9.45 -10.57 -22.90
C ALA A 200 10.76 -11.29 -23.24
N GLU A 201 11.85 -10.54 -23.30
CA GLU A 201 13.19 -11.14 -23.29
C GLU A 201 13.72 -11.16 -21.85
N HIS A 202 14.38 -12.24 -21.49
CA HIS A 202 15.02 -12.46 -20.19
C HIS A 202 16.45 -11.94 -20.18
#